data_47d501f313e91b6e2d2424f57e9ba745
#
_entry.id   47d501f313e91b6e2d2424f57e9ba745
#
_cell.length_a   1.000
_cell.length_b   1.000
_cell.length_c   1.000
_cell.angle_alpha   90.00
_cell.angle_beta   90.00
_cell.angle_gamma   90.00
#
_symmetry.space_group_name_H-M   'P 1'
#
loop_
_entity.id
_entity.type
_entity.pdbx_description
1 polymer ?
#
loop_
_entity_poly.entity_id
_entity_poly.type
_entity_poly.pdbx_seq_one_letter_code
_entity_poly.pdbx_strand_id
1 'polypeptide(L)'
;MKRIFVTLALVCVTLFAFGQNSSILRPRVEIAEASSEEHGTDMEVFYMNDESPRTYYLSLGNLGIGGDIVQLDFDPVFELFIPLGGNVEEAIATMEEIKALYKMPRLSQTEITASFAALYPTDELVTVTVTSRRFLFSKVLEFSLPVQGSDSLVRATHIYKSDFSSLLTTLKIYRKLHPKE
;
A
#
# COMPACT_ATOMS: atom_id res chain seq x y z
N MET A 1 34.37 -37.96 -21.19
CA MET A 1 33.00 -38.20 -20.70
C MET A 1 32.80 -37.83 -19.23
N LYS A 2 33.65 -38.20 -18.25
CA LYS A 2 33.49 -37.87 -16.84
C LYS A 2 33.40 -36.36 -16.54
N ARG A 3 34.13 -35.49 -17.27
CA ARG A 3 34.15 -34.02 -17.04
C ARG A 3 32.84 -33.33 -17.46
N ILE A 4 32.17 -33.86 -18.48
CA ILE A 4 30.88 -33.32 -18.97
C ILE A 4 29.77 -33.58 -17.93
N PHE A 5 29.76 -34.76 -17.29
CA PHE A 5 28.80 -35.09 -16.25
C PHE A 5 28.92 -34.20 -14.98
N VAL A 6 30.16 -33.90 -14.59
CA VAL A 6 30.39 -33.01 -13.43
C VAL A 6 29.92 -31.59 -13.71
N THR A 7 30.17 -31.08 -14.92
CA THR A 7 29.73 -29.72 -15.31
C THR A 7 28.20 -29.65 -15.41
N LEU A 8 27.54 -30.68 -15.95
CA LEU A 8 26.07 -30.72 -16.03
C LEU A 8 25.43 -30.82 -14.65
N ALA A 9 26.01 -31.62 -13.74
CA ALA A 9 25.53 -31.73 -12.37
C ALA A 9 25.69 -30.40 -11.61
N LEU A 10 26.78 -29.67 -11.82
CA LEU A 10 27.01 -28.37 -11.20
C LEU A 10 26.02 -27.31 -11.70
N VAL A 11 25.72 -27.30 -13.00
CA VAL A 11 24.71 -26.41 -13.60
C VAL A 11 23.32 -26.74 -13.10
N CYS A 12 22.95 -28.01 -12.94
CA CYS A 12 21.68 -28.41 -12.36
C CYS A 12 21.56 -27.97 -10.89
N VAL A 13 22.62 -28.13 -10.10
CA VAL A 13 22.62 -27.71 -8.69
C VAL A 13 22.50 -26.18 -8.55
N THR A 14 23.16 -25.41 -9.40
CA THR A 14 23.02 -23.95 -9.42
C THR A 14 21.63 -23.52 -9.87
N LEU A 15 21.01 -24.16 -10.87
CA LEU A 15 19.64 -23.88 -11.29
C LEU A 15 18.63 -24.24 -10.21
N PHE A 16 18.81 -25.32 -9.46
CA PHE A 16 17.98 -25.64 -8.31
C PHE A 16 18.16 -24.66 -7.14
N ALA A 17 19.37 -24.18 -6.89
CA ALA A 17 19.64 -23.19 -5.85
C ALA A 17 19.01 -21.82 -6.19
N PHE A 18 19.02 -21.41 -7.46
CA PHE A 18 18.32 -20.20 -7.91
C PHE A 18 16.80 -20.39 -8.00
N GLY A 19 16.30 -21.59 -8.24
CA GLY A 19 14.87 -21.91 -8.26
C GLY A 19 14.21 -21.93 -6.88
N GLN A 20 14.98 -22.10 -5.81
CA GLN A 20 14.45 -22.11 -4.45
C GLN A 20 14.33 -20.72 -3.82
N ASN A 21 14.94 -19.68 -4.39
CA ASN A 21 14.79 -18.30 -3.94
C ASN A 21 13.61 -17.54 -4.57
N SER A 22 12.84 -18.18 -5.44
CA SER A 22 11.64 -17.59 -6.05
C SER A 22 10.39 -17.69 -5.16
N SER A 23 10.51 -18.21 -3.94
CA SER A 23 9.38 -18.49 -3.06
C SER A 23 9.10 -17.42 -2.02
N ILE A 24 9.63 -16.20 -2.16
CA ILE A 24 9.43 -15.14 -1.18
C ILE A 24 8.49 -14.04 -1.70
N LEU A 25 7.72 -14.31 -2.73
CA LEU A 25 6.54 -13.50 -3.00
C LEU A 25 5.44 -14.00 -2.07
N ARG A 26 5.29 -13.32 -0.94
CA ARG A 26 4.16 -13.55 -0.04
C ARG A 26 2.88 -13.32 -0.83
N PRO A 27 1.94 -14.27 -0.85
CA PRO A 27 0.75 -14.14 -1.68
C PRO A 27 -0.15 -13.05 -1.12
N ARG A 28 -0.20 -11.94 -1.85
CA ARG A 28 -1.11 -10.81 -1.63
C ARG A 28 -2.45 -11.18 -2.25
N VAL A 29 -3.53 -11.11 -1.50
CA VAL A 29 -4.89 -11.35 -1.99
C VAL A 29 -5.60 -10.01 -2.07
N GLU A 30 -5.69 -9.50 -3.29
CA GLU A 30 -6.38 -8.26 -3.61
C GLU A 30 -7.90 -8.44 -3.49
N ILE A 31 -8.56 -7.44 -2.91
CA ILE A 31 -10.01 -7.41 -2.72
C ILE A 31 -10.66 -6.27 -3.50
N ALA A 32 -10.02 -5.13 -3.51
CA ALA A 32 -10.49 -3.93 -4.17
C ALA A 32 -9.32 -3.06 -4.58
N GLU A 33 -9.40 -2.49 -5.76
CA GLU A 33 -8.42 -1.52 -6.26
C GLU A 33 -9.12 -0.25 -6.77
N ALA A 34 -8.40 0.85 -6.76
CA ALA A 34 -8.75 2.07 -7.45
C ALA A 34 -7.46 2.79 -7.86
N SER A 35 -7.37 3.11 -9.12
CA SER A 35 -6.30 3.96 -9.66
C SER A 35 -6.87 5.26 -10.18
N SER A 36 -6.14 6.34 -9.99
CA SER A 36 -6.48 7.63 -10.57
C SER A 36 -5.52 7.91 -11.73
N GLU A 37 -5.98 7.72 -12.96
CA GLU A 37 -5.19 8.04 -14.16
C GLU A 37 -4.77 9.52 -14.21
N GLU A 38 -5.62 10.41 -13.67
CA GLU A 38 -5.32 11.86 -13.63
C GLU A 38 -4.27 12.23 -12.58
N HIS A 39 -4.11 11.40 -11.52
CA HIS A 39 -3.34 11.78 -10.32
C HIS A 39 -2.26 10.77 -9.95
N GLY A 40 -2.15 9.66 -10.68
CA GLY A 40 -1.08 8.68 -10.53
C GLY A 40 -1.04 7.96 -9.17
N THR A 41 -2.14 8.01 -8.39
CA THR A 41 -2.19 7.35 -7.08
C THR A 41 -2.91 6.02 -7.21
N ASP A 42 -2.20 4.94 -6.91
CA ASP A 42 -2.76 3.61 -6.83
C ASP A 42 -3.15 3.30 -5.39
N MET A 43 -4.34 2.75 -5.22
CA MET A 43 -4.88 2.31 -3.94
C MET A 43 -5.40 0.90 -4.06
N GLU A 44 -5.06 0.06 -3.10
CA GLU A 44 -5.50 -1.33 -3.05
C GLU A 44 -5.93 -1.71 -1.64
N VAL A 45 -7.01 -2.47 -1.50
CA VAL A 45 -7.34 -3.19 -0.28
C VAL A 45 -7.03 -4.67 -0.48
N PHE A 46 -6.21 -5.23 0.39
CA PHE A 46 -5.73 -6.61 0.30
C PHE A 46 -5.50 -7.21 1.68
N TYR A 47 -5.20 -8.51 1.72
CA TYR A 47 -4.62 -9.19 2.88
C TYR A 47 -3.50 -10.14 2.46
N MET A 48 -2.64 -10.54 3.40
CA MET A 48 -1.60 -11.54 3.17
C MET A 48 -2.15 -12.93 3.48
N ASN A 49 -2.08 -13.85 2.51
CA ASN A 49 -2.66 -15.19 2.67
C ASN A 49 -1.92 -16.08 3.68
N ASP A 50 -0.67 -15.75 3.98
CA ASP A 50 0.18 -16.47 4.95
C ASP A 50 0.15 -15.83 6.37
N GLU A 51 -0.63 -14.79 6.59
CA GLU A 51 -0.75 -14.11 7.88
C GLU A 51 -1.81 -14.75 8.78
N SER A 52 -1.44 -14.98 10.05
CA SER A 52 -2.36 -15.51 11.05
C SER A 52 -2.05 -14.89 12.43
N PRO A 53 -2.96 -14.09 13.02
CA PRO A 53 -4.29 -13.74 12.50
C PRO A 53 -4.19 -12.89 11.21
N ARG A 54 -5.21 -12.98 10.34
CA ARG A 54 -5.30 -12.19 9.12
C ARG A 54 -5.45 -10.70 9.45
N THR A 55 -4.75 -9.85 8.71
CA THR A 55 -4.92 -8.40 8.74
C THR A 55 -5.21 -7.89 7.33
N TYR A 56 -6.20 -7.02 7.21
CA TYR A 56 -6.51 -6.30 5.98
C TYR A 56 -5.73 -4.99 5.96
N TYR A 57 -5.25 -4.60 4.79
CA TYR A 57 -4.45 -3.40 4.60
C TYR A 57 -5.02 -2.54 3.48
N LEU A 58 -4.92 -1.23 3.64
CA LEU A 58 -5.00 -0.28 2.55
C LEU A 58 -3.57 0.07 2.12
N SER A 59 -3.22 -0.26 0.89
CA SER A 59 -1.99 0.21 0.27
C SER A 59 -2.22 1.55 -0.43
N LEU A 60 -1.27 2.47 -0.24
CA LEU A 60 -1.19 3.72 -0.96
C LEU A 60 0.17 3.78 -1.66
N GLY A 61 0.15 3.71 -2.98
CA GLY A 61 1.34 3.79 -3.81
C GLY A 61 1.75 5.24 -4.15
N ASN A 62 2.82 5.36 -4.93
CA ASN A 62 3.29 6.62 -5.54
C ASN A 62 3.56 7.77 -4.53
N LEU A 63 4.28 7.47 -3.45
CA LEU A 63 4.73 8.49 -2.51
C LEU A 63 5.92 9.28 -3.09
N GLY A 64 5.64 10.39 -3.74
CA GLY A 64 6.65 11.32 -4.27
C GLY A 64 7.36 12.12 -3.19
N ILE A 65 8.59 12.54 -3.44
CA ILE A 65 9.35 13.46 -2.58
C ILE A 65 8.94 14.90 -2.92
N GLY A 66 8.61 15.68 -1.90
CA GLY A 66 8.24 17.09 -2.07
C GLY A 66 6.85 17.33 -2.67
N GLY A 67 6.01 16.30 -2.78
CA GLY A 67 4.65 16.40 -3.34
C GLY A 67 4.61 16.43 -4.87
N ASP A 68 5.75 16.45 -5.54
CA ASP A 68 5.86 16.23 -6.97
C ASP A 68 6.12 14.75 -7.22
N ILE A 69 5.42 14.16 -8.18
CA ILE A 69 5.62 12.77 -8.61
C ILE A 69 6.91 12.72 -9.44
N VAL A 70 8.05 12.88 -8.79
CA VAL A 70 9.34 12.58 -9.39
C VAL A 70 9.72 11.17 -8.92
N GLN A 71 9.17 10.20 -9.58
CA GLN A 71 9.66 8.83 -9.48
C GLN A 71 11.03 8.82 -10.21
N LEU A 72 12.09 8.80 -9.43
CA LEU A 72 13.41 8.52 -10.01
C LEU A 72 13.37 7.04 -10.41
N ASP A 73 13.68 6.73 -11.66
CA ASP A 73 13.59 5.39 -12.29
C ASP A 73 14.38 4.27 -11.57
N PHE A 74 15.02 4.55 -10.46
CA PHE A 74 15.89 3.63 -9.71
C PHE A 74 15.51 3.47 -8.23
N ASP A 75 14.54 4.23 -7.70
CA ASP A 75 14.08 4.04 -6.33
C ASP A 75 13.08 2.87 -6.25
N PRO A 76 13.22 1.96 -5.28
CA PRO A 76 12.20 0.96 -5.04
C PRO A 76 10.87 1.66 -4.78
N VAL A 77 9.81 1.16 -5.41
CA VAL A 77 8.45 1.67 -5.19
C VAL A 77 8.07 1.35 -3.74
N PHE A 78 8.09 2.37 -2.90
CA PHE A 78 7.62 2.26 -1.53
C PHE A 78 6.12 2.56 -1.48
N GLU A 79 5.42 1.73 -0.72
CA GLU A 79 4.00 1.87 -0.45
C GLU A 79 3.78 2.12 1.04
N LEU A 80 2.69 2.79 1.33
CA LEU A 80 2.20 2.99 2.68
C LEU A 80 1.09 1.96 2.94
N PHE A 81 1.27 1.11 3.95
CA PHE A 81 0.30 0.09 4.32
C PHE A 81 -0.39 0.47 5.61
N ILE A 82 -1.66 0.85 5.52
CA ILE A 82 -2.51 1.21 6.65
C ILE A 82 -3.28 -0.02 7.09
N PRO A 83 -3.11 -0.53 8.33
CA PRO A 83 -3.86 -1.67 8.82
C PRO A 83 -5.33 -1.29 9.00
N LEU A 84 -6.23 -2.11 8.46
CA LEU A 84 -7.67 -1.88 8.45
C LEU A 84 -8.44 -2.75 9.46
N GLY A 85 -7.82 -3.78 10.01
CA GLY A 85 -8.44 -4.73 10.93
C GLY A 85 -8.34 -6.19 10.49
N GLY A 86 -8.88 -7.09 11.30
CA GLY A 86 -8.77 -8.55 11.14
C GLY A 86 -9.84 -9.19 10.26
N ASN A 87 -10.84 -8.42 9.83
CA ASN A 87 -11.95 -8.88 8.99
C ASN A 87 -12.49 -7.74 8.11
N VAL A 88 -13.35 -8.10 7.15
CA VAL A 88 -13.89 -7.15 6.17
C VAL A 88 -14.76 -6.07 6.83
N GLU A 89 -15.48 -6.38 7.89
CA GLU A 89 -16.31 -5.42 8.63
C GLU A 89 -15.45 -4.34 9.30
N GLU A 90 -14.37 -4.75 9.97
CA GLU A 90 -13.41 -3.84 10.57
C GLU A 90 -12.73 -3.00 9.49
N ALA A 91 -12.35 -3.62 8.37
CA ALA A 91 -11.76 -2.90 7.25
C ALA A 91 -12.70 -1.82 6.70
N ILE A 92 -13.98 -2.12 6.52
CA ILE A 92 -14.98 -1.12 6.10
C ILE A 92 -15.12 -0.02 7.15
N ALA A 93 -15.16 -0.36 8.45
CA ALA A 93 -15.29 0.63 9.52
C ALA A 93 -14.10 1.59 9.54
N THR A 94 -12.87 1.08 9.48
CA THR A 94 -11.64 1.89 9.42
C THR A 94 -11.60 2.75 8.16
N MET A 95 -12.01 2.22 7.01
CA MET A 95 -12.14 2.99 5.77
C MET A 95 -13.18 4.13 5.89
N GLU A 96 -14.29 3.91 6.59
CA GLU A 96 -15.27 5.00 6.85
C GLU A 96 -14.71 6.06 7.79
N GLU A 97 -13.88 5.70 8.77
CA GLU A 97 -13.17 6.64 9.63
C GLU A 97 -12.19 7.49 8.81
N ILE A 98 -11.39 6.89 7.94
CA ILE A 98 -10.50 7.62 7.02
C ILE A 98 -11.34 8.54 6.10
N LYS A 99 -12.47 8.06 5.59
CA LYS A 99 -13.39 8.86 4.77
C LYS A 99 -13.93 10.07 5.53
N ALA A 100 -14.15 9.95 6.85
CA ALA A 100 -14.62 11.06 7.65
C ALA A 100 -13.61 12.22 7.70
N LEU A 101 -12.31 11.96 7.52
CA LEU A 101 -11.26 12.97 7.48
C LEU A 101 -11.45 13.98 6.34
N TYR A 102 -12.13 13.61 5.24
CA TYR A 102 -12.50 14.58 4.20
C TYR A 102 -13.49 15.67 4.67
N LYS A 103 -14.09 15.50 5.85
CA LYS A 103 -14.96 16.54 6.46
C LYS A 103 -14.17 17.53 7.31
N MET A 104 -12.92 17.24 7.63
CA MET A 104 -12.08 18.15 8.41
C MET A 104 -11.98 19.54 7.76
N PRO A 105 -11.75 20.60 8.54
CA PRO A 105 -11.42 21.90 8.00
C PRO A 105 -10.19 21.85 7.09
N ARG A 106 -10.11 22.75 6.14
CA ARG A 106 -8.95 22.84 5.24
C ARG A 106 -7.67 23.07 6.07
N LEU A 107 -6.61 22.33 5.71
CA LEU A 107 -5.29 22.35 6.34
C LEU A 107 -5.27 21.81 7.79
N SER A 108 -6.38 21.24 8.27
CA SER A 108 -6.34 20.46 9.51
C SER A 108 -5.53 19.19 9.30
N GLN A 109 -4.83 18.79 10.33
CA GLN A 109 -3.97 17.62 10.36
C GLN A 109 -4.43 16.64 11.44
N THR A 110 -4.21 15.37 11.17
CA THR A 110 -4.30 14.28 12.13
C THR A 110 -3.17 13.28 11.85
N GLU A 111 -2.90 12.41 12.79
CA GLU A 111 -1.88 11.38 12.63
C GLU A 111 -2.55 10.01 12.60
N ILE A 112 -2.00 9.14 11.78
CA ILE A 112 -2.33 7.72 11.74
C ILE A 112 -1.05 6.89 11.77
N THR A 113 -1.18 5.60 12.04
CA THR A 113 -0.06 4.66 12.05
C THR A 113 -0.15 3.76 10.82
N ALA A 114 0.99 3.55 10.16
CA ALA A 114 1.08 2.69 8.99
C ALA A 114 2.47 2.05 8.92
N SER A 115 2.66 1.01 8.13
CA SER A 115 4.00 0.57 7.75
C SER A 115 4.39 1.18 6.39
N PHE A 116 5.69 1.45 6.23
CA PHE A 116 6.23 2.02 5.00
C PHE A 116 7.31 1.09 4.46
N ALA A 117 7.01 0.39 3.38
CA ALA A 117 7.87 -0.66 2.85
C ALA A 117 7.72 -0.79 1.32
N ALA A 118 8.67 -1.53 0.68
CA ALA A 118 8.72 -1.63 -0.78
C ALA A 118 7.70 -2.62 -1.38
N LEU A 119 7.33 -3.69 -0.68
CA LEU A 119 6.53 -4.77 -1.27
C LEU A 119 5.39 -5.26 -0.38
N TYR A 120 5.63 -5.33 0.94
CA TYR A 120 4.72 -5.93 1.90
C TYR A 120 4.71 -5.14 3.19
N PRO A 121 3.59 -5.12 3.93
CA PRO A 121 3.55 -4.53 5.25
C PRO A 121 4.58 -5.20 6.17
N THR A 122 5.13 -4.41 7.08
CA THR A 122 6.10 -4.84 8.09
C THR A 122 5.58 -4.50 9.48
N ASP A 123 6.17 -5.08 10.51
CA ASP A 123 5.85 -4.77 11.91
C ASP A 123 6.40 -3.39 12.34
N GLU A 124 7.27 -2.79 11.53
CA GLU A 124 7.79 -1.45 11.78
C GLU A 124 6.74 -0.40 11.37
N LEU A 125 6.17 0.25 12.36
CA LEU A 125 5.14 1.26 12.17
C LEU A 125 5.76 2.67 12.20
N VAL A 126 5.30 3.49 11.27
CA VAL A 126 5.64 4.91 11.17
C VAL A 126 4.41 5.78 11.41
N THR A 127 4.63 6.98 11.94
CA THR A 127 3.59 7.99 12.05
C THR A 127 3.44 8.72 10.73
N VAL A 128 2.23 8.75 10.21
CA VAL A 128 1.86 9.42 8.96
C VAL A 128 0.96 10.60 9.29
N THR A 129 1.31 11.77 8.83
CA THR A 129 0.46 12.96 8.95
C THR A 129 -0.54 12.97 7.80
N VAL A 130 -1.83 13.06 8.14
CA VAL A 130 -2.92 13.20 7.17
C VAL A 130 -3.43 14.63 7.20
N THR A 131 -3.28 15.35 6.10
CA THR A 131 -3.70 16.76 5.96
C THR A 131 -4.91 16.86 5.03
N SER A 132 -5.98 17.51 5.50
CA SER A 132 -7.14 17.82 4.65
C SER A 132 -6.81 18.98 3.73
N ARG A 133 -6.84 18.75 2.42
CA ARG A 133 -6.56 19.75 1.38
C ARG A 133 -7.74 19.94 0.42
N ARG A 134 -7.69 21.00 -0.35
CA ARG A 134 -8.54 21.21 -1.52
C ARG A 134 -7.65 21.50 -2.73
N PHE A 135 -7.89 20.73 -3.77
CA PHE A 135 -7.31 21.01 -5.08
C PHE A 135 -8.44 21.41 -6.04
N LEU A 136 -8.46 22.67 -6.47
CA LEU A 136 -9.60 23.26 -7.19
C LEU A 136 -10.92 23.05 -6.39
N PHE A 137 -11.84 22.29 -6.93
CA PHE A 137 -13.15 21.99 -6.31
C PHE A 137 -13.18 20.64 -5.57
N SER A 138 -12.12 19.84 -5.67
CA SER A 138 -12.04 18.50 -5.09
C SER A 138 -11.46 18.51 -3.69
N LYS A 139 -12.00 17.68 -2.81
CA LYS A 139 -11.43 17.38 -1.51
C LYS A 139 -10.40 16.29 -1.64
N VAL A 140 -9.26 16.51 -1.00
CA VAL A 140 -8.08 15.64 -1.06
C VAL A 140 -7.57 15.41 0.35
N LEU A 141 -7.14 14.19 0.65
CA LEU A 141 -6.29 13.88 1.80
C LEU A 141 -4.86 13.70 1.30
N GLU A 142 -3.95 14.44 1.89
CA GLU A 142 -2.52 14.26 1.71
C GLU A 142 -2.00 13.41 2.86
N PHE A 143 -1.39 12.27 2.52
CA PHE A 143 -0.68 11.40 3.44
C PHE A 143 0.80 11.68 3.32
N SER A 144 1.44 12.12 4.38
CA SER A 144 2.84 12.52 4.35
C SER A 144 3.64 11.94 5.51
N LEU A 145 4.89 11.64 5.24
CA LEU A 145 5.88 11.19 6.23
C LEU A 145 7.23 11.84 5.95
N PRO A 146 8.02 12.12 7.01
CA PRO A 146 9.34 12.71 6.84
C PRO A 146 10.28 11.75 6.10
N VAL A 147 11.15 12.30 5.26
CA VAL A 147 12.22 11.54 4.64
C VAL A 147 13.32 11.30 5.67
N GLN A 148 13.69 10.04 5.87
CA GLN A 148 14.71 9.67 6.84
C GLN A 148 16.04 10.39 6.52
N GLY A 149 16.59 11.08 7.52
CA GLY A 149 17.84 11.85 7.38
C GLY A 149 17.65 13.28 6.82
N SER A 150 16.44 13.77 6.68
CA SER A 150 16.16 15.15 6.26
C SER A 150 15.05 15.77 7.09
N ASP A 151 15.31 16.94 7.66
CA ASP A 151 14.32 17.70 8.44
C ASP A 151 13.34 18.49 7.57
N SER A 152 13.59 18.61 6.28
CA SER A 152 12.84 19.48 5.37
C SER A 152 12.11 18.74 4.24
N LEU A 153 12.48 17.49 3.96
CA LEU A 153 11.86 16.71 2.89
C LEU A 153 10.79 15.78 3.45
N VAL A 154 9.67 15.72 2.76
CA VAL A 154 8.57 14.80 3.05
C VAL A 154 8.26 13.96 1.82
N ARG A 155 7.90 12.70 2.03
CA ARG A 155 7.22 11.89 1.02
C ARG A 155 5.72 12.09 1.20
N ALA A 156 5.01 12.25 0.10
CA ALA A 156 3.58 12.47 0.17
C ALA A 156 2.85 11.83 -1.00
N THR A 157 1.62 11.41 -0.76
CA THR A 157 0.65 11.02 -1.78
C THR A 157 -0.68 11.71 -1.53
N HIS A 158 -1.46 11.94 -2.59
CA HIS A 158 -2.71 12.67 -2.55
C HIS A 158 -3.85 11.78 -3.01
N ILE A 159 -4.88 11.65 -2.18
CA ILE A 159 -6.05 10.83 -2.48
C ILE A 159 -7.29 11.70 -2.61
N TYR A 160 -7.92 11.62 -3.75
CA TYR A 160 -9.19 12.31 -4.01
C TYR A 160 -10.35 11.57 -3.35
N LYS A 161 -11.31 12.34 -2.84
CA LYS A 161 -12.49 11.79 -2.19
C LYS A 161 -13.31 10.87 -3.10
N SER A 162 -13.36 11.15 -4.42
CA SER A 162 -14.03 10.32 -5.42
C SER A 162 -13.45 8.91 -5.45
N ASP A 163 -12.14 8.83 -5.60
CA ASP A 163 -11.40 7.57 -5.80
C ASP A 163 -11.44 6.73 -4.53
N PHE A 164 -11.23 7.36 -3.37
CA PHE A 164 -11.41 6.70 -2.09
C PHE A 164 -12.84 6.17 -1.87
N SER A 165 -13.85 6.94 -2.29
CA SER A 165 -15.26 6.50 -2.17
C SER A 165 -15.58 5.36 -3.13
N SER A 166 -14.96 5.31 -4.30
CA SER A 166 -15.06 4.21 -5.25
C SER A 166 -14.48 2.93 -4.65
N LEU A 167 -13.26 2.99 -4.13
CA LEU A 167 -12.59 1.88 -3.46
C LEU A 167 -13.44 1.31 -2.31
N LEU A 168 -13.93 2.17 -1.42
CA LEU A 168 -14.80 1.76 -0.31
C LEU A 168 -16.12 1.13 -0.80
N THR A 169 -16.65 1.60 -1.92
CA THR A 169 -17.85 1.00 -2.51
C THR A 169 -17.56 -0.41 -3.02
N THR A 170 -16.43 -0.61 -3.69
CA THR A 170 -15.98 -1.93 -4.15
C THR A 170 -15.79 -2.89 -2.98
N LEU A 171 -15.16 -2.46 -1.89
CA LEU A 171 -15.00 -3.25 -0.67
C LEU A 171 -16.36 -3.66 -0.05
N LYS A 172 -17.35 -2.75 -0.05
CA LYS A 172 -18.71 -3.06 0.42
C LYS A 172 -19.45 -4.04 -0.49
N ILE A 173 -19.17 -4.02 -1.80
CA ILE A 173 -19.71 -5.01 -2.73
C ILE A 173 -19.06 -6.37 -2.46
N TYR A 174 -17.75 -6.41 -2.29
CA TYR A 174 -17.03 -7.64 -1.93
C TYR A 174 -17.63 -8.31 -0.70
N ARG A 175 -17.85 -7.57 0.39
CA ARG A 175 -18.49 -8.08 1.60
C ARG A 175 -19.87 -8.72 1.34
N LYS A 176 -20.68 -8.10 0.46
CA LYS A 176 -22.01 -8.66 0.11
C LYS A 176 -21.92 -9.98 -0.62
N LEU A 177 -20.86 -10.16 -1.42
CA LEU A 177 -20.63 -11.39 -2.18
C LEU A 177 -19.97 -12.50 -1.30
N HIS A 178 -19.26 -12.09 -0.24
CA HIS A 178 -18.53 -12.97 0.66
C HIS A 178 -18.98 -12.80 2.13
N PRO A 179 -20.24 -13.13 2.47
CA PRO A 179 -20.82 -12.82 3.80
C PRO A 179 -20.24 -13.66 4.96
N LYS A 180 -19.35 -14.61 4.67
CA LYS A 180 -18.74 -15.52 5.66
C LYS A 180 -17.24 -15.23 5.91
N GLU A 181 -16.67 -14.27 5.24
CA GLU A 181 -15.33 -13.74 5.47
C GLU A 181 -15.42 -12.48 6.35
#